data_aab001d0fd06e28758dd91a76327af9a
#
_entry.id   aab001d0fd06e28758dd91a76327af9a
#
_cell.length_a   1.000
_cell.length_b   1.000
_cell.length_c   1.000
_cell.angle_alpha   90.00
_cell.angle_beta   90.00
_cell.angle_gamma   90.00
#
_symmetry.space_group_name_H-M   'P 1'
#
loop_
_entity.id
_entity.type
_entity.pdbx_description
1 polymer ?
#
loop_
_entity_poly.entity_id
_entity_poly.type
_entity_poly.pdbx_seq_one_letter_code
_entity_poly.pdbx_strand_id
1 'polypeptide(L)'
;MSHPEDCSYDTDALAEAHAHTLHNRAEIVQSQNVRCICCLTTMPADTVTDYIDGGLTALCPACGTDALIGDAAPFPLDDKLFRQLHQHYF
;
A
#
# COMPACT_ATOMS: atom_id res chain seq x y z
N MET A 1 6.33 28.71 -5.84
CA MET A 1 5.97 28.22 -5.57
C MET A 1 5.24 27.59 -5.42
N SER A 2 5.07 27.09 -5.25
CA SER A 2 4.38 26.44 -5.03
C SER A 2 3.86 25.98 -4.48
N HIS A 3 3.49 25.51 -3.96
CA HIS A 3 2.94 24.96 -3.25
C HIS A 3 2.47 24.14 -3.06
N PRO A 4 2.55 23.88 -3.28
CA PRO A 4 1.82 23.01 -2.92
C PRO A 4 1.65 22.36 -1.93
N GLU A 5 1.81 22.62 -1.33
CA GLU A 5 1.57 22.15 -0.33
C GLU A 5 0.76 21.25 -0.10
N ASP A 6 0.69 21.00 0.10
CA ASP A 6 -0.32 20.32 0.60
C ASP A 6 -0.81 19.28 -0.21
N CYS A 7 -0.69 19.26 -1.34
CA CYS A 7 -1.46 18.38 -2.12
C CYS A 7 -0.73 17.19 -2.63
N SER A 8 0.58 17.18 -2.61
CA SER A 8 1.32 16.11 -3.25
C SER A 8 2.36 15.54 -2.33
N TYR A 9 2.55 14.23 -2.42
CA TYR A 9 3.68 13.56 -1.82
C TYR A 9 4.83 13.62 -2.81
N ASP A 10 6.06 13.84 -2.34
CA ASP A 10 7.21 13.84 -3.23
C ASP A 10 7.60 12.40 -3.59
N THR A 11 8.51 12.27 -4.56
CA THR A 11 8.88 10.95 -5.05
C THR A 11 9.55 10.10 -3.97
N ASP A 12 10.25 10.71 -3.03
CA ASP A 12 10.86 9.97 -1.94
C ASP A 12 9.80 9.37 -1.02
N ALA A 13 8.76 10.14 -0.71
CA ALA A 13 7.66 9.63 0.11
C ALA A 13 6.92 8.50 -0.60
N LEU A 14 6.69 8.64 -1.90
CA LEU A 14 6.04 7.59 -2.68
C LEU A 14 6.90 6.33 -2.73
N ALA A 15 8.22 6.48 -2.89
CA ALA A 15 9.12 5.34 -2.91
C ALA A 15 9.14 4.61 -1.57
N GLU A 16 9.12 5.35 -0.46
CA GLU A 16 9.06 4.74 0.85
C GLU A 16 7.78 3.95 1.05
N ALA A 17 6.65 4.55 0.68
CA ALA A 17 5.37 3.86 0.80
C ALA A 17 5.34 2.61 -0.08
N HIS A 18 5.82 2.71 -1.31
CA HIS A 18 5.86 1.58 -2.23
C HIS A 18 6.73 0.45 -1.70
N ALA A 19 7.82 0.77 -1.00
CA ALA A 19 8.69 -0.26 -0.43
C ALA A 19 7.95 -1.16 0.55
N HIS A 20 6.88 -0.68 1.17
CA HIS A 20 6.07 -1.46 2.10
C HIS A 20 5.11 -2.42 1.41
N THR A 21 5.14 -2.52 0.08
CA THR A 21 4.43 -3.58 -0.63
C THR A 21 5.24 -4.86 -0.71
N LEU A 22 6.54 -4.82 -0.37
CA LEU A 22 7.43 -5.98 -0.44
C LEU A 22 7.72 -6.51 0.95
N HIS A 23 7.76 -7.84 1.08
CA HIS A 23 8.10 -8.52 2.33
C HIS A 23 7.35 -7.95 3.53
N ASN A 24 6.06 -7.66 3.33
CA ASN A 24 5.26 -6.89 4.28
C ASN A 24 4.37 -7.76 5.17
N ARG A 25 4.59 -9.07 5.20
CA ARG A 25 3.72 -9.98 5.95
C ARG A 25 3.57 -9.56 7.41
N ALA A 26 4.67 -9.21 8.06
CA ALA A 26 4.62 -8.83 9.47
C ALA A 26 3.75 -7.60 9.68
N GLU A 27 3.84 -6.62 8.80
CA GLU A 27 2.98 -5.43 8.86
C GLU A 27 1.53 -5.77 8.60
N ILE A 28 1.27 -6.61 7.60
CA ILE A 28 -0.09 -7.00 7.25
C ILE A 28 -0.75 -7.72 8.43
N VAL A 29 -0.02 -8.62 9.08
CA VAL A 29 -0.55 -9.37 10.22
C VAL A 29 -0.90 -8.45 11.38
N GLN A 30 -0.16 -7.36 11.55
CA GLN A 30 -0.41 -6.39 12.62
C GLN A 30 -1.45 -5.33 12.24
N SER A 31 -1.86 -5.29 10.99
CA SER A 31 -2.81 -4.28 10.50
C SER A 31 -4.24 -4.71 10.73
N GLN A 32 -5.14 -3.74 10.86
CA GLN A 32 -6.57 -3.99 10.86
C GLN A 32 -7.13 -3.92 9.46
N ASN A 33 -6.63 -2.99 8.66
CA ASN A 33 -7.06 -2.81 7.28
C ASN A 33 -5.86 -2.71 6.35
N VAL A 34 -6.08 -3.06 5.09
CA VAL A 34 -5.07 -2.94 4.04
C VAL A 34 -5.68 -2.24 2.84
N ARG A 35 -4.84 -1.63 2.03
CA ARG A 35 -5.29 -1.02 0.78
C ARG A 35 -4.33 -1.35 -0.33
N CYS A 36 -4.87 -1.60 -1.52
CA CYS A 36 -4.08 -1.95 -2.70
C CYS A 36 -3.79 -0.73 -3.55
N ILE A 37 -2.54 -0.55 -3.96
CA ILE A 37 -2.16 0.54 -4.84
C ILE A 37 -2.75 0.33 -6.24
N CYS A 38 -2.88 -0.92 -6.67
CA CYS A 38 -3.34 -1.22 -8.03
C CYS A 38 -4.83 -0.99 -8.19
N CYS A 39 -5.66 -1.66 -7.37
CA CYS A 39 -7.12 -1.56 -7.51
C CYS A 39 -7.74 -0.54 -6.56
N LEU A 40 -6.95 0.03 -5.66
CA LEU A 40 -7.37 1.06 -4.70
C LEU A 40 -8.43 0.61 -3.71
N THR A 41 -8.70 -0.68 -3.62
CA THR A 41 -9.70 -1.22 -2.69
C THR A 41 -9.11 -1.30 -1.29
N THR A 42 -9.90 -0.88 -0.31
CA THR A 42 -9.57 -1.04 1.12
C THR A 42 -10.35 -2.23 1.64
N MET A 43 -9.71 -3.09 2.43
CA MET A 43 -10.36 -4.27 2.96
C MET A 43 -9.73 -4.66 4.29
N PRO A 44 -10.43 -5.49 5.09
CA PRO A 44 -9.85 -5.97 6.34
C PRO A 44 -8.59 -6.80 6.09
N ALA A 45 -7.62 -6.65 6.97
CA ALA A 45 -6.34 -7.34 6.81
C ALA A 45 -6.50 -8.85 6.90
N ASP A 46 -7.50 -9.35 7.63
CA ASP A 46 -7.70 -10.78 7.78
C ASP A 46 -8.26 -11.45 6.52
N THR A 47 -8.62 -10.68 5.50
CA THR A 47 -9.00 -11.25 4.20
C THR A 47 -7.78 -11.62 3.36
N VAL A 48 -6.58 -11.18 3.75
CA VAL A 48 -5.35 -11.50 3.01
C VAL A 48 -4.92 -12.91 3.38
N THR A 49 -4.91 -13.81 2.41
CA THR A 49 -4.56 -15.21 2.63
C THR A 49 -3.44 -15.69 1.74
N ASP A 50 -3.15 -14.97 0.66
CA ASP A 50 -2.16 -15.41 -0.32
C ASP A 50 -0.90 -14.55 -0.25
N TYR A 51 0.23 -15.21 -0.25
CA TYR A 51 1.53 -14.57 -0.14
C TYR A 51 2.49 -15.20 -1.13
N ILE A 52 3.42 -14.39 -1.63
CA ILE A 52 4.51 -14.85 -2.49
C ILE A 52 5.85 -14.54 -1.82
N ASP A 53 6.95 -14.76 -2.52
CA ASP A 53 8.31 -14.52 -2.00
C ASP A 53 8.56 -15.32 -0.73
N GLY A 54 8.27 -16.62 -0.78
CA GLY A 54 8.46 -17.48 0.38
C GLY A 54 7.50 -17.19 1.51
N GLY A 55 6.36 -16.58 1.22
CA GLY A 55 5.35 -16.27 2.22
C GLY A 55 5.53 -14.90 2.85
N LEU A 56 6.37 -14.03 2.28
CA LEU A 56 6.69 -12.73 2.88
C LEU A 56 5.95 -11.56 2.27
N THR A 57 5.47 -11.68 1.02
CA THR A 57 4.82 -10.57 0.33
C THR A 57 3.35 -10.87 0.10
N ALA A 58 2.47 -10.00 0.61
CA ALA A 58 1.03 -10.19 0.52
C ALA A 58 0.50 -9.90 -0.88
N LEU A 59 -0.47 -10.69 -1.31
CA LEU A 59 -1.20 -10.45 -2.56
C LEU A 59 -2.59 -9.90 -2.24
N CYS A 60 -3.04 -8.95 -3.07
CA CYS A 60 -4.36 -8.35 -2.90
C CYS A 60 -5.45 -9.39 -3.18
N PRO A 61 -6.39 -9.61 -2.24
CA PRO A 61 -7.48 -10.56 -2.48
C PRO A 61 -8.43 -10.12 -3.59
N ALA A 62 -8.47 -8.82 -3.90
CA ALA A 62 -9.39 -8.30 -4.90
C ALA A 62 -8.84 -8.40 -6.32
N CYS A 63 -7.54 -8.12 -6.53
CA CYS A 63 -6.98 -8.07 -7.87
C CYS A 63 -5.77 -8.97 -8.08
N GLY A 64 -5.22 -9.55 -7.02
CA GLY A 64 -4.09 -10.48 -7.14
C GLY A 64 -2.72 -9.86 -7.25
N THR A 65 -2.62 -8.55 -7.18
CA THR A 65 -1.33 -7.84 -7.34
C THR A 65 -0.60 -7.75 -6.01
N ASP A 66 0.72 -7.76 -6.04
CA ASP A 66 1.56 -7.61 -4.86
C ASP A 66 1.75 -6.14 -4.51
N ALA A 67 0.66 -5.44 -4.24
CA ALA A 67 0.66 -4.00 -4.06
C ALA A 67 -0.14 -3.56 -2.83
N LEU A 68 -0.18 -4.40 -1.78
CA LEU A 68 -0.89 -4.07 -0.56
C LEU A 68 -0.02 -3.32 0.43
N ILE A 69 -0.61 -2.35 1.10
CA ILE A 69 -0.02 -1.68 2.26
C ILE A 69 -1.00 -1.77 3.41
N GLY A 70 -0.52 -2.19 4.57
CA GLY A 70 -1.35 -2.28 5.78
C GLY A 70 -1.30 -1.00 6.60
N ASP A 71 -2.32 -0.79 7.44
CA ASP A 71 -2.38 0.40 8.27
C ASP A 71 -1.39 0.37 9.43
N ALA A 72 -0.71 -0.74 9.65
CA ALA A 72 0.42 -0.77 10.59
C ALA A 72 1.66 -0.08 10.02
N ALA A 73 1.72 0.16 8.72
CA ALA A 73 2.80 0.93 8.12
C ALA A 73 2.64 2.41 8.50
N PRO A 74 3.72 3.19 8.50
CA PRO A 74 3.64 4.59 8.92
C PRO A 74 3.08 5.52 7.83
N PHE A 75 2.04 5.09 7.14
CA PHE A 75 1.41 5.85 6.06
C PHE A 75 -0.11 5.74 6.17
N PRO A 76 -0.84 6.82 5.89
CA PRO A 76 -2.31 6.72 5.88
C PRO A 76 -2.80 5.95 4.67
N LEU A 77 -3.90 5.22 4.84
CA LEU A 77 -4.53 4.51 3.71
C LEU A 77 -5.55 5.41 3.02
N ASP A 78 -5.18 6.65 2.74
CA ASP A 78 -6.12 7.63 2.21
C ASP A 78 -6.05 7.71 0.68
N ASP A 79 -7.07 8.36 0.10
CA ASP A 79 -7.17 8.48 -1.34
C ASP A 79 -6.03 9.29 -1.93
N LYS A 80 -5.60 10.33 -1.24
CA LYS A 80 -4.56 11.21 -1.78
C LYS A 80 -3.27 10.42 -2.03
N LEU A 81 -2.80 9.71 -1.01
CA LEU A 81 -1.56 8.95 -1.13
C LEU A 81 -1.71 7.83 -2.16
N PHE A 82 -2.80 7.07 -2.07
CA PHE A 82 -2.95 5.88 -2.90
C PHE A 82 -3.20 6.22 -4.36
N ARG A 83 -3.89 7.32 -4.66
CA ARG A 83 -4.03 7.74 -6.06
C ARG A 83 -2.70 8.18 -6.65
N GLN A 84 -1.88 8.84 -5.87
CA GLN A 84 -0.55 9.24 -6.33
C GLN A 84 0.36 8.03 -6.53
N LEU A 85 0.29 7.06 -5.61
CA LEU A 85 1.04 5.82 -5.78
C LEU A 85 0.59 5.08 -7.03
N HIS A 86 -0.71 5.00 -7.25
CA HIS A 86 -1.24 4.35 -8.45
C HIS A 86 -0.73 5.02 -9.72
N GLN A 87 -0.79 6.35 -9.78
CA GLN A 87 -0.33 7.07 -10.95
C GLN A 87 1.16 6.89 -11.20
N HIS A 88 1.93 6.80 -10.12
CA HIS A 88 3.39 6.74 -10.25
C HIS A 88 3.87 5.35 -10.66
N TYR A 89 3.22 4.29 -10.18
CA TYR A 89 3.69 2.91 -10.36
C TYR A 89 2.83 2.08 -11.29
N PHE A 90 1.67 2.56 -11.68
CA PHE A 90 0.75 1.85 -12.58
C PHE A 90 0.18 2.80 -13.69
#